data_9700959bf97a1a4fadfd652235589dee
#
_entry.id   9700959bf97a1a4fadfd652235589dee
#
_cell.length_a   1.000
_cell.length_b   1.000
_cell.length_c   1.000
_cell.angle_alpha   90.00
_cell.angle_beta   90.00
_cell.angle_gamma   90.00
#
_symmetry.space_group_name_H-M   'P 1'
#
loop_
_entity.id
_entity.type
_entity.pdbx_description
1 polymer ?
#
loop_
_entity_poly.entity_id
_entity_poly.type
_entity_poly.pdbx_seq_one_letter_code
_entity_poly.pdbx_strand_id
1 'polypeptide(L)'
;GKIMLQVRRNGHGKDGKPVVFPKLVFLYDDNQVKADPFSSELFNEAVKTSAECMYPDYLSLSSRYGSVSQIFQKYGAITSPMGCRAFLSLWRNEKGEAITIGRCNIGAVSLNLPIILKLAQIEHPDDWKEKFWEMLDDRLEVIRAFFKKRYDIVRHQKCSSNPLAFTQGGLYEGTKSPDDTVGDLVRYMTASFGITALDETTYLWTGKRLVDEGGEVSASILRHLQDKLAEFKKEDGYLYAIYGTPAESLCATQAGQYDRFCEKMGVENVFASTPHYSPEYFTNSF
;
A
#
# COMPACT_ATOMS: atom_id res chain seq x y z
N GLY A 1 6.34 -23.76 -12.00
CA GLY A 1 5.14 -23.30 -11.28
C GLY A 1 4.56 -24.41 -10.44
N LYS A 2 4.01 -25.47 -11.04
CA LYS A 2 3.31 -26.57 -10.35
C LYS A 2 4.12 -27.21 -9.22
N ILE A 3 5.38 -27.60 -9.47
CA ILE A 3 6.28 -28.18 -8.47
C ILE A 3 6.52 -27.21 -7.31
N MET A 4 6.68 -25.92 -7.57
CA MET A 4 6.88 -24.92 -6.51
C MET A 4 5.66 -24.82 -5.60
N LEU A 5 4.45 -24.88 -6.15
CA LEU A 5 3.21 -24.85 -5.39
C LEU A 5 3.08 -26.13 -4.54
N GLN A 6 3.38 -27.29 -5.13
CA GLN A 6 3.33 -28.58 -4.42
C GLN A 6 4.34 -28.66 -3.27
N VAL A 7 5.59 -28.23 -3.50
CA VAL A 7 6.62 -28.16 -2.45
C VAL A 7 6.20 -27.23 -1.31
N ARG A 8 5.59 -26.10 -1.63
CA ARG A 8 5.04 -25.19 -0.62
C ARG A 8 3.95 -25.81 0.21
N ARG A 9 2.99 -26.45 -0.44
CA ARG A 9 1.87 -27.11 0.22
C ARG A 9 2.31 -28.27 1.11
N ASN A 10 3.18 -29.12 0.59
CA ASN A 10 3.67 -30.29 1.33
C ASN A 10 4.61 -29.89 2.48
N GLY A 11 5.11 -28.66 2.47
CA GLY A 11 6.05 -28.18 3.47
C GLY A 11 7.44 -28.78 3.33
N HIS A 12 8.30 -28.44 4.26
CA HIS A 12 9.65 -29.01 4.34
C HIS A 12 10.03 -29.31 5.80
N GLY A 13 11.13 -30.03 5.96
CA GLY A 13 11.62 -30.46 7.27
C GLY A 13 10.82 -31.62 7.85
N LYS A 14 11.16 -31.99 9.07
CA LYS A 14 10.56 -33.15 9.76
C LYS A 14 9.06 -32.97 10.06
N ASP A 15 8.64 -31.71 10.24
CA ASP A 15 7.27 -31.38 10.66
C ASP A 15 6.36 -31.02 9.47
N GLY A 16 6.85 -31.06 8.24
CA GLY A 16 6.07 -30.71 7.05
C GLY A 16 5.47 -29.30 7.08
N LYS A 17 6.14 -28.32 7.73
CA LYS A 17 5.62 -26.96 7.85
C LYS A 17 5.68 -26.23 6.51
N PRO A 18 4.60 -25.55 6.09
CA PRO A 18 4.59 -24.76 4.86
C PRO A 18 5.70 -23.70 4.85
N VAL A 19 6.33 -23.52 3.69
CA VAL A 19 7.35 -22.49 3.50
C VAL A 19 6.67 -21.16 3.19
N VAL A 20 6.82 -20.18 4.07
CA VAL A 20 6.19 -18.86 3.91
C VAL A 20 7.01 -17.95 2.98
N PHE A 21 8.35 -18.01 3.06
CA PHE A 21 9.24 -17.17 2.27
C PHE A 21 10.14 -17.98 1.33
N PRO A 22 10.53 -17.41 0.17
CA PRO A 22 10.07 -16.15 -0.42
C PRO A 22 8.58 -16.19 -0.75
N LYS A 23 7.90 -15.05 -0.65
CA LYS A 23 6.47 -14.94 -0.94
C LYS A 23 6.21 -15.22 -2.43
N LEU A 24 5.27 -16.11 -2.73
CA LEU A 24 4.87 -16.39 -4.11
C LEU A 24 3.70 -15.51 -4.50
N VAL A 25 3.78 -14.91 -5.67
CA VAL A 25 2.69 -14.18 -6.32
C VAL A 25 2.30 -14.93 -7.58
N PHE A 26 1.05 -15.37 -7.65
CA PHE A 26 0.48 -16.02 -8.82
C PHE A 26 -0.12 -14.94 -9.75
N LEU A 27 0.39 -14.84 -10.95
CA LEU A 27 -0.13 -13.94 -11.97
C LEU A 27 -1.35 -14.58 -12.61
N TYR A 28 -2.53 -14.03 -12.36
CA TYR A 28 -3.79 -14.54 -12.84
C TYR A 28 -4.29 -13.73 -14.05
N ASP A 29 -4.47 -14.41 -15.16
CA ASP A 29 -5.14 -13.88 -16.35
C ASP A 29 -6.31 -14.80 -16.71
N ASP A 30 -7.54 -14.29 -16.59
CA ASP A 30 -8.77 -15.04 -16.85
C ASP A 30 -8.84 -15.58 -18.29
N ASN A 31 -8.35 -14.83 -19.25
CA ASN A 31 -8.33 -15.24 -20.64
C ASN A 31 -7.37 -16.42 -20.88
N GLN A 32 -6.17 -16.36 -20.28
CA GLN A 32 -5.22 -17.46 -20.39
C GLN A 32 -5.68 -18.73 -19.68
N VAL A 33 -6.23 -18.59 -18.48
CA VAL A 33 -6.75 -19.73 -17.71
C VAL A 33 -7.88 -20.44 -18.47
N LYS A 34 -8.74 -19.69 -19.18
CA LYS A 34 -9.83 -20.25 -19.99
C LYS A 34 -9.36 -20.86 -21.32
N ALA A 35 -8.34 -20.29 -21.93
CA ALA A 35 -7.90 -20.68 -23.28
C ALA A 35 -6.86 -21.81 -23.30
N ASP A 36 -6.05 -21.94 -22.24
CA ASP A 36 -4.93 -22.88 -22.19
C ASP A 36 -5.09 -23.91 -21.06
N PRO A 37 -5.19 -25.23 -21.38
CA PRO A 37 -5.33 -26.28 -20.38
C PRO A 37 -4.21 -26.32 -19.35
N PHE A 38 -2.97 -25.98 -19.74
CA PHE A 38 -1.82 -25.95 -18.82
C PHE A 38 -1.98 -24.81 -17.80
N SER A 39 -2.39 -23.64 -18.24
CA SER A 39 -2.68 -22.49 -17.34
C SER A 39 -3.85 -22.79 -16.42
N SER A 40 -4.88 -23.48 -16.89
CA SER A 40 -6.00 -23.96 -16.07
C SER A 40 -5.54 -24.96 -15.00
N GLU A 41 -4.71 -25.94 -15.36
CA GLU A 41 -4.15 -26.91 -14.42
C GLU A 41 -3.28 -26.22 -13.36
N LEU A 42 -2.43 -25.29 -13.78
CA LEU A 42 -1.57 -24.52 -12.86
C LEU A 42 -2.39 -23.66 -11.88
N PHE A 43 -3.45 -23.02 -12.37
CA PHE A 43 -4.38 -22.26 -11.53
C PHE A 43 -5.09 -23.16 -10.51
N ASN A 44 -5.58 -24.32 -10.92
CA ASN A 44 -6.21 -25.28 -10.02
C ASN A 44 -5.22 -25.77 -8.92
N GLU A 45 -3.95 -25.96 -9.26
CA GLU A 45 -2.91 -26.30 -8.28
C GLU A 45 -2.64 -25.14 -7.31
N ALA A 46 -2.66 -23.88 -7.81
CA ALA A 46 -2.53 -22.71 -6.97
C ALA A 46 -3.71 -22.59 -5.98
N VAL A 47 -4.95 -22.79 -6.45
CA VAL A 47 -6.16 -22.78 -5.61
C VAL A 47 -6.09 -23.85 -4.50
N LYS A 48 -5.68 -25.09 -4.84
CA LYS A 48 -5.48 -26.15 -3.83
C LYS A 48 -4.45 -25.74 -2.78
N THR A 49 -3.33 -25.15 -3.23
CA THR A 49 -2.28 -24.69 -2.33
C THR A 49 -2.78 -23.58 -1.41
N SER A 50 -3.57 -22.63 -1.95
CA SER A 50 -4.16 -21.56 -1.13
C SER A 50 -5.14 -22.07 -0.09
N ALA A 51 -5.93 -23.11 -0.42
CA ALA A 51 -6.87 -23.71 0.50
C ALA A 51 -6.18 -24.38 1.71
N GLU A 52 -4.98 -24.90 1.52
CA GLU A 52 -4.23 -25.61 2.58
C GLU A 52 -3.24 -24.69 3.32
N CYS A 53 -2.61 -23.71 2.63
CA CYS A 53 -1.50 -22.91 3.16
C CYS A 53 -1.73 -21.40 3.10
N MET A 54 -2.88 -20.93 2.62
CA MET A 54 -3.20 -19.50 2.38
C MET A 54 -2.23 -18.79 1.42
N TYR A 55 -1.51 -19.52 0.60
CA TYR A 55 -0.58 -19.04 -0.42
C TYR A 55 -0.77 -19.81 -1.73
N PRO A 56 -0.43 -19.26 -2.89
CA PRO A 56 0.18 -17.95 -3.18
C PRO A 56 -0.80 -16.78 -3.05
N ASP A 57 -0.27 -15.54 -3.02
CA ASP A 57 -1.08 -14.35 -3.29
C ASP A 57 -1.42 -14.29 -4.78
N TYR A 58 -2.58 -13.76 -5.12
CA TYR A 58 -3.02 -13.63 -6.51
C TYR A 58 -2.93 -12.18 -6.98
N LEU A 59 -2.33 -11.98 -8.14
CA LEU A 59 -2.28 -10.70 -8.83
C LEU A 59 -3.09 -10.81 -10.13
N SER A 60 -4.27 -10.19 -10.16
CA SER A 60 -5.12 -10.22 -11.35
C SER A 60 -4.62 -9.26 -12.42
N LEU A 61 -4.32 -9.80 -13.61
CA LEU A 61 -3.95 -9.06 -14.82
C LEU A 61 -5.16 -8.75 -15.72
N SER A 62 -6.30 -9.35 -15.43
CA SER A 62 -7.55 -9.24 -16.22
C SER A 62 -8.71 -8.54 -15.49
N SER A 63 -8.47 -8.04 -14.27
CA SER A 63 -9.50 -7.30 -13.51
C SER A 63 -9.93 -6.01 -14.22
N ARG A 64 -11.22 -5.70 -14.21
CA ARG A 64 -11.76 -4.46 -14.79
C ARG A 64 -11.39 -3.22 -13.95
N TYR A 65 -11.16 -3.37 -12.66
CA TYR A 65 -11.06 -2.27 -11.70
C TYR A 65 -9.67 -2.12 -11.08
N GLY A 66 -8.76 -3.06 -11.29
CA GLY A 66 -7.43 -3.03 -10.69
C GLY A 66 -6.46 -2.12 -11.44
N SER A 67 -5.76 -1.24 -10.73
CA SER A 67 -4.70 -0.41 -11.31
C SER A 67 -3.59 -1.24 -11.96
N VAL A 68 -3.25 -2.40 -11.37
CA VAL A 68 -2.24 -3.32 -11.91
C VAL A 68 -2.67 -3.89 -13.26
N SER A 69 -3.92 -4.35 -13.39
CA SER A 69 -4.45 -4.86 -14.66
C SER A 69 -4.54 -3.76 -15.72
N GLN A 70 -4.91 -2.54 -15.35
CA GLN A 70 -4.92 -1.39 -16.26
C GLN A 70 -3.50 -1.04 -16.76
N ILE A 71 -2.50 -1.07 -15.88
CA ILE A 71 -1.08 -0.88 -16.25
C ILE A 71 -0.64 -2.00 -17.19
N PHE A 72 -0.98 -3.25 -16.88
CA PHE A 72 -0.65 -4.38 -17.73
C PHE A 72 -1.28 -4.28 -19.12
N GLN A 73 -2.59 -4.00 -19.19
CA GLN A 73 -3.32 -3.85 -20.46
C GLN A 73 -2.78 -2.69 -21.30
N LYS A 74 -2.43 -1.57 -20.67
CA LYS A 74 -1.99 -0.36 -21.38
C LYS A 74 -0.51 -0.40 -21.79
N TYR A 75 0.35 -1.03 -20.99
CA TYR A 75 1.80 -0.93 -21.13
C TYR A 75 2.52 -2.28 -21.23
N GLY A 76 1.81 -3.39 -21.12
CA GLY A 76 2.42 -4.72 -21.05
C GLY A 76 3.33 -4.94 -19.82
N ALA A 77 3.25 -4.05 -18.83
CA ALA A 77 4.13 -4.06 -17.67
C ALA A 77 3.42 -4.64 -16.45
N ILE A 78 4.07 -5.57 -15.75
CA ILE A 78 3.56 -6.17 -14.52
C ILE A 78 4.16 -5.43 -13.33
N THR A 79 3.32 -4.75 -12.56
CA THR A 79 3.71 -4.14 -11.29
C THR A 79 3.44 -5.12 -10.16
N SER A 80 4.50 -5.74 -9.63
CA SER A 80 4.38 -6.68 -8.53
C SER A 80 4.17 -5.95 -7.20
N PRO A 81 3.34 -6.51 -6.28
CA PRO A 81 3.25 -5.97 -4.95
C PRO A 81 4.53 -6.21 -4.15
N MET A 82 4.83 -5.28 -3.25
CA MET A 82 5.75 -5.49 -2.14
C MET A 82 4.94 -5.92 -0.92
N GLY A 83 5.15 -7.15 -0.46
CA GLY A 83 4.25 -7.74 0.51
C GLY A 83 2.84 -7.90 -0.08
N CYS A 84 1.79 -7.62 0.71
CA CYS A 84 0.41 -7.91 0.29
C CYS A 84 -0.34 -6.73 -0.34
N ARG A 85 0.09 -5.47 -0.14
CA ARG A 85 -0.72 -4.29 -0.49
C ARG A 85 0.06 -3.07 -0.94
N ALA A 86 1.38 -3.11 -0.96
CA ALA A 86 2.20 -2.01 -1.41
C ALA A 86 2.52 -2.17 -2.89
N PHE A 87 2.13 -1.19 -3.69
CA PHE A 87 2.52 -1.10 -5.09
C PHE A 87 3.41 0.10 -5.30
N LEU A 88 4.46 -0.07 -6.09
CA LEU A 88 5.32 1.03 -6.47
C LEU A 88 4.62 1.92 -7.50
N SER A 89 4.82 3.22 -7.39
CA SER A 89 4.35 4.16 -8.41
C SER A 89 4.97 3.81 -9.77
N LEU A 90 4.16 3.80 -10.82
CA LEU A 90 4.65 3.57 -12.18
C LEU A 90 5.71 4.62 -12.52
N TRP A 91 6.85 4.16 -13.01
CA TRP A 91 7.90 5.03 -13.54
C TRP A 91 8.31 4.59 -14.93
N ARG A 92 8.63 5.56 -15.77
CA ARG A 92 9.10 5.33 -17.13
C ARG A 92 10.47 5.98 -17.33
N ASN A 93 11.33 5.29 -18.04
CA ASN A 93 12.62 5.84 -18.44
C ASN A 93 12.45 6.87 -19.59
N GLU A 94 13.56 7.45 -20.02
CA GLU A 94 13.60 8.45 -21.11
C GLU A 94 13.08 7.90 -22.45
N LYS A 95 13.13 6.58 -22.65
CA LYS A 95 12.58 5.89 -23.83
C LYS A 95 11.09 5.62 -23.74
N GLY A 96 10.45 6.00 -22.61
CA GLY A 96 9.04 5.74 -22.35
C GLY A 96 8.71 4.31 -21.89
N GLU A 97 9.72 3.46 -21.65
CA GLU A 97 9.54 2.09 -21.20
C GLU A 97 9.18 2.05 -19.71
N ALA A 98 8.19 1.24 -19.34
CA ALA A 98 7.81 1.04 -17.95
C ALA A 98 8.84 0.17 -17.24
N ILE A 99 9.54 0.73 -16.26
CA ILE A 99 10.53 0.02 -15.46
C ILE A 99 9.88 -0.51 -14.19
N THR A 100 9.77 -1.83 -14.10
CA THR A 100 9.11 -2.53 -12.98
C THR A 100 10.08 -3.37 -12.14
N ILE A 101 11.30 -3.58 -12.61
CA ILE A 101 12.36 -4.33 -11.93
C ILE A 101 13.39 -3.36 -11.37
N GLY A 102 14.04 -3.72 -10.26
CA GLY A 102 15.03 -2.87 -9.61
C GLY A 102 14.41 -1.59 -9.01
N ARG A 103 13.22 -1.69 -8.49
CA ARG A 103 12.49 -0.59 -7.85
C ARG A 103 12.32 -0.89 -6.37
N CYS A 104 12.23 0.12 -5.54
CA CYS A 104 12.03 -0.05 -4.10
C CYS A 104 11.14 1.03 -3.51
N ASN A 105 10.74 0.83 -2.25
CA ASN A 105 10.03 1.81 -1.44
C ASN A 105 11.02 2.46 -0.47
N ILE A 106 11.00 3.80 -0.39
CA ILE A 106 11.85 4.55 0.53
C ILE A 106 11.25 4.67 1.94
N GLY A 107 9.96 4.37 2.06
CA GLY A 107 9.25 4.35 3.34
C GLY A 107 7.76 4.59 3.19
N ALA A 108 7.03 4.30 4.28
CA ALA A 108 5.60 4.54 4.39
C ALA A 108 5.29 5.36 5.63
N VAL A 109 4.32 6.25 5.51
CA VAL A 109 3.72 7.00 6.64
C VAL A 109 2.21 6.87 6.51
N SER A 110 1.55 6.39 7.56
CA SER A 110 0.10 6.13 7.53
C SER A 110 -0.67 7.21 8.28
N LEU A 111 -1.74 7.68 7.65
CA LEU A 111 -2.71 8.61 8.22
C LEU A 111 -3.61 7.89 9.23
N ASN A 112 -3.94 8.55 10.34
CA ASN A 112 -5.03 8.17 11.22
C ASN A 112 -6.25 9.01 10.85
N LEU A 113 -7.01 8.55 9.85
CA LEU A 113 -8.15 9.29 9.29
C LEU A 113 -9.24 9.58 10.32
N PRO A 114 -9.60 8.67 11.24
CA PRO A 114 -10.59 8.95 12.30
C PRO A 114 -10.25 10.17 13.15
N ILE A 115 -8.96 10.37 13.51
CA ILE A 115 -8.55 11.55 14.29
C ILE A 115 -8.74 12.83 13.49
N ILE A 116 -8.37 12.85 12.21
CA ILE A 116 -8.51 14.04 11.35
C ILE A 116 -9.99 14.42 11.24
N LEU A 117 -10.85 13.44 10.99
CA LEU A 117 -12.29 13.66 10.88
C LEU A 117 -12.91 14.10 12.20
N LYS A 118 -12.59 13.44 13.30
CA LYS A 118 -13.13 13.79 14.61
C LYS A 118 -12.69 15.18 15.06
N LEU A 119 -11.44 15.56 14.75
CA LEU A 119 -10.93 16.91 15.03
C LEU A 119 -11.72 17.96 14.23
N ALA A 120 -11.96 17.73 12.93
CA ALA A 120 -12.78 18.62 12.12
C ALA A 120 -14.19 18.78 12.70
N GLN A 121 -14.83 17.70 13.13
CA GLN A 121 -16.17 17.73 13.75
C GLN A 121 -16.22 18.52 15.08
N ILE A 122 -15.12 18.50 15.85
CA ILE A 122 -15.05 19.20 17.14
C ILE A 122 -14.77 20.68 16.95
N GLU A 123 -13.79 21.02 16.12
CA GLU A 123 -13.34 22.40 15.95
C GLU A 123 -14.24 23.22 15.01
N HIS A 124 -14.93 22.53 14.09
CA HIS A 124 -15.75 23.13 13.03
C HIS A 124 -17.10 22.43 12.89
N PRO A 125 -17.98 22.45 13.90
CA PRO A 125 -19.23 21.66 13.89
C PRO A 125 -20.17 22.01 12.72
N ASP A 126 -20.14 23.25 12.23
CA ASP A 126 -21.05 23.73 11.19
C ASP A 126 -20.55 23.42 9.76
N ASP A 127 -19.25 23.36 9.55
CA ASP A 127 -18.59 23.19 8.23
C ASP A 127 -17.52 22.07 8.23
N TRP A 128 -17.63 21.10 9.14
CA TRP A 128 -16.62 20.04 9.34
C TRP A 128 -16.30 19.23 8.08
N LYS A 129 -17.25 19.12 7.14
CA LYS A 129 -17.01 18.37 5.90
C LYS A 129 -15.98 19.03 5.01
N GLU A 130 -16.08 20.33 4.85
CA GLU A 130 -15.13 21.16 4.11
C GLU A 130 -13.77 21.18 4.84
N LYS A 131 -13.83 21.38 6.16
CA LYS A 131 -12.64 21.41 7.02
C LYS A 131 -11.89 20.09 7.10
N PHE A 132 -12.57 18.97 7.00
CA PHE A 132 -11.89 17.66 6.90
C PHE A 132 -10.93 17.61 5.70
N TRP A 133 -11.33 18.07 4.53
CA TRP A 133 -10.48 18.06 3.35
C TRP A 133 -9.28 19.00 3.50
N GLU A 134 -9.48 20.19 4.03
CA GLU A 134 -8.40 21.13 4.34
C GLU A 134 -7.39 20.51 5.32
N MET A 135 -7.89 19.94 6.41
CA MET A 135 -7.04 19.30 7.42
C MET A 135 -6.33 18.06 6.89
N LEU A 136 -6.97 17.29 6.01
CA LEU A 136 -6.35 16.16 5.33
C LEU A 136 -5.20 16.64 4.44
N ASP A 137 -5.41 17.69 3.65
CA ASP A 137 -4.39 18.29 2.80
C ASP A 137 -3.19 18.77 3.62
N ASP A 138 -3.40 19.43 4.75
CA ASP A 138 -2.33 19.85 5.65
C ASP A 138 -1.50 18.66 6.14
N ARG A 139 -2.13 17.53 6.46
CA ARG A 139 -1.41 16.30 6.87
C ARG A 139 -0.65 15.68 5.72
N LEU A 140 -1.18 15.73 4.51
CA LEU A 140 -0.49 15.26 3.31
C LEU A 140 0.76 16.10 3.02
N GLU A 141 0.68 17.43 3.17
CA GLU A 141 1.86 18.31 3.02
C GLU A 141 2.93 18.05 4.10
N VAL A 142 2.55 17.76 5.34
CA VAL A 142 3.50 17.36 6.39
C VAL A 142 4.21 16.05 6.01
N ILE A 143 3.47 15.05 5.53
CA ILE A 143 4.05 13.77 5.09
C ILE A 143 4.94 13.98 3.85
N ARG A 144 4.53 14.83 2.91
CA ARG A 144 5.32 15.24 1.75
C ARG A 144 6.66 15.85 2.16
N ALA A 145 6.63 16.82 3.08
CA ALA A 145 7.84 17.46 3.60
C ALA A 145 8.78 16.44 4.28
N PHE A 146 8.21 15.51 5.05
CA PHE A 146 8.98 14.41 5.66
C PHE A 146 9.64 13.53 4.59
N PHE A 147 8.94 13.15 3.54
CA PHE A 147 9.51 12.33 2.47
C PHE A 147 10.57 13.09 1.65
N LYS A 148 10.38 14.37 1.38
CA LYS A 148 11.41 15.21 0.75
C LYS A 148 12.70 15.21 1.56
N LYS A 149 12.60 15.37 2.88
CA LYS A 149 13.75 15.26 3.79
C LYS A 149 14.38 13.87 3.77
N ARG A 150 13.57 12.81 3.71
CA ARG A 150 14.06 11.43 3.62
C ARG A 150 14.78 11.16 2.30
N TYR A 151 14.25 11.62 1.17
CA TYR A 151 14.94 11.57 -0.13
C TYR A 151 16.29 12.30 -0.08
N ASP A 152 16.31 13.49 0.53
CA ASP A 152 17.53 14.27 0.70
C ASP A 152 18.58 13.53 1.54
N ILE A 153 18.19 12.95 2.67
CA ILE A 153 19.09 12.16 3.51
C ILE A 153 19.65 10.95 2.73
N VAL A 154 18.80 10.20 2.03
CA VAL A 154 19.22 8.99 1.32
C VAL A 154 20.15 9.32 0.15
N ARG A 155 19.89 10.40 -0.61
CA ARG A 155 20.75 10.79 -1.74
C ARG A 155 22.18 11.10 -1.35
N HIS A 156 22.41 11.57 -0.12
CA HIS A 156 23.75 11.89 0.40
C HIS A 156 24.46 10.70 1.06
N GLN A 157 23.80 9.52 1.17
CA GLN A 157 24.45 8.33 1.67
C GLN A 157 25.46 7.78 0.66
N LYS A 158 26.51 7.12 1.15
CA LYS A 158 27.41 6.35 0.29
C LYS A 158 26.71 5.09 -0.24
N CYS A 159 27.03 4.67 -1.45
CA CYS A 159 26.51 3.45 -2.07
C CYS A 159 26.92 2.19 -1.28
N SER A 160 28.03 2.24 -0.55
CA SER A 160 28.45 1.19 0.40
C SER A 160 27.47 0.94 1.54
N SER A 161 26.53 1.84 1.81
CA SER A 161 25.47 1.63 2.83
C SER A 161 24.48 0.52 2.48
N ASN A 162 24.28 0.25 1.18
CA ASN A 162 23.54 -0.90 0.68
C ASN A 162 24.13 -1.37 -0.65
N PRO A 163 25.23 -2.16 -0.59
CA PRO A 163 25.93 -2.60 -1.79
C PRO A 163 25.05 -3.38 -2.76
N LEU A 164 24.16 -4.25 -2.25
CA LEU A 164 23.27 -5.04 -3.09
C LEU A 164 22.39 -4.15 -3.98
N ALA A 165 21.85 -3.08 -3.41
CA ALA A 165 20.97 -2.16 -4.14
C ALA A 165 21.77 -1.23 -5.07
N PHE A 166 22.86 -0.63 -4.59
CA PHE A 166 23.46 0.53 -5.26
C PHE A 166 24.72 0.22 -6.06
N THR A 167 25.38 -0.94 -5.80
CA THR A 167 26.62 -1.32 -6.47
C THR A 167 26.54 -2.62 -7.26
N GLN A 168 25.59 -3.50 -6.94
CA GLN A 168 25.48 -4.85 -7.54
C GLN A 168 24.22 -5.00 -8.42
N GLY A 169 23.57 -3.92 -8.78
CA GLY A 169 22.43 -3.93 -9.71
C GLY A 169 21.10 -4.33 -9.11
N GLY A 170 20.95 -4.37 -7.78
CA GLY A 170 19.66 -4.67 -7.14
C GLY A 170 18.62 -3.55 -7.36
N LEU A 171 19.06 -2.29 -7.39
CA LEU A 171 18.22 -1.17 -7.85
C LEU A 171 18.49 -0.92 -9.35
N TYR A 172 17.50 -0.41 -10.06
CA TYR A 172 17.66 0.02 -11.46
C TYR A 172 18.80 1.05 -11.56
N GLU A 173 19.72 0.84 -12.49
CA GLU A 173 20.98 1.60 -12.59
C GLU A 173 21.88 1.56 -11.34
N GLY A 174 21.64 0.67 -10.42
CA GLY A 174 22.37 0.52 -9.16
C GLY A 174 23.74 -0.17 -9.31
N THR A 175 24.60 0.33 -10.20
CA THR A 175 25.94 -0.21 -10.49
C THR A 175 27.03 0.81 -10.19
N LYS A 176 26.83 1.66 -9.20
CA LYS A 176 27.77 2.71 -8.79
C LYS A 176 28.95 2.15 -8.00
N SER A 177 30.02 2.93 -7.85
CA SER A 177 31.11 2.63 -6.94
C SER A 177 30.64 2.69 -5.47
N PRO A 178 31.16 1.84 -4.57
CA PRO A 178 30.85 1.90 -3.14
C PRO A 178 31.06 3.28 -2.49
N ASP A 179 32.04 4.04 -2.98
CA ASP A 179 32.39 5.37 -2.47
C ASP A 179 31.55 6.51 -3.05
N ASP A 180 30.81 6.25 -4.13
CA ASP A 180 29.88 7.22 -4.70
C ASP A 180 28.71 7.49 -3.74
N THR A 181 28.06 8.63 -3.90
CA THR A 181 26.77 8.90 -3.25
C THR A 181 25.64 8.23 -4.03
N VAL A 182 24.56 7.86 -3.31
CA VAL A 182 23.32 7.34 -3.92
C VAL A 182 22.79 8.32 -4.97
N GLY A 183 22.80 9.63 -4.67
CA GLY A 183 22.51 10.69 -5.63
C GLY A 183 21.15 10.50 -6.32
N ASP A 184 21.17 10.51 -7.65
CA ASP A 184 19.93 10.46 -8.45
C ASP A 184 19.22 9.09 -8.48
N LEU A 185 19.84 8.03 -7.94
CA LEU A 185 19.16 6.74 -7.80
C LEU A 185 17.89 6.83 -6.94
N VAL A 186 17.76 7.86 -6.09
CA VAL A 186 16.54 8.08 -5.30
C VAL A 186 15.28 8.29 -6.17
N ARG A 187 15.43 8.71 -7.44
CA ARG A 187 14.32 8.89 -8.39
C ARG A 187 13.58 7.58 -8.73
N TYR A 188 14.21 6.43 -8.49
CA TYR A 188 13.62 5.11 -8.72
C TYR A 188 12.88 4.56 -7.49
N MET A 189 12.93 5.27 -6.38
CA MET A 189 12.29 4.89 -5.12
C MET A 189 10.91 5.52 -4.99
N THR A 190 9.97 4.79 -4.42
CA THR A 190 8.61 5.27 -4.16
C THR A 190 8.44 5.55 -2.68
N ALA A 191 7.89 6.71 -2.32
CA ALA A 191 7.41 7.01 -0.97
C ALA A 191 5.89 6.73 -0.89
N SER A 192 5.46 6.06 0.17
CA SER A 192 4.09 5.58 0.31
C SER A 192 3.32 6.34 1.38
N PHE A 193 2.18 6.91 0.97
CA PHE A 193 1.19 7.53 1.85
C PHE A 193 0.20 6.44 2.25
N GLY A 194 0.31 5.99 3.49
CA GLY A 194 -0.48 4.89 4.00
C GLY A 194 -1.85 5.34 4.51
N ILE A 195 -2.82 4.47 4.37
CA ILE A 195 -4.17 4.64 4.91
C ILE A 195 -4.60 3.41 5.70
N THR A 196 -5.39 3.65 6.72
CA THR A 196 -6.04 2.64 7.56
C THR A 196 -7.38 3.19 8.01
N ALA A 197 -8.19 2.37 8.66
CA ALA A 197 -9.43 2.79 9.32
C ALA A 197 -10.42 3.53 8.39
N LEU A 198 -10.54 3.07 7.14
CA LEU A 198 -11.53 3.63 6.20
C LEU A 198 -12.96 3.32 6.64
N ASP A 199 -13.22 2.14 7.22
CA ASP A 199 -14.55 1.78 7.71
C ASP A 199 -14.95 2.65 8.91
N GLU A 200 -14.05 2.83 9.87
CA GLU A 200 -14.27 3.71 11.04
C GLU A 200 -14.47 5.17 10.59
N THR A 201 -13.67 5.64 9.63
CA THR A 201 -13.82 7.00 9.08
C THR A 201 -15.17 7.15 8.39
N THR A 202 -15.59 6.16 7.61
CA THR A 202 -16.89 6.14 6.93
C THR A 202 -18.02 6.15 7.94
N TYR A 203 -17.91 5.36 9.01
CA TYR A 203 -18.91 5.34 10.08
C TYR A 203 -19.03 6.69 10.80
N LEU A 204 -17.90 7.32 11.13
CA LEU A 204 -17.91 8.68 11.72
C LEU A 204 -18.55 9.73 10.81
N TRP A 205 -18.45 9.53 9.49
CA TRP A 205 -19.00 10.46 8.50
C TRP A 205 -20.50 10.27 8.27
N THR A 206 -20.95 9.02 8.17
CA THR A 206 -22.28 8.66 7.65
C THR A 206 -23.19 8.00 8.69
N GLY A 207 -22.64 7.48 9.78
CA GLY A 207 -23.32 6.57 10.70
C GLY A 207 -23.51 5.14 10.13
N LYS A 208 -22.92 4.83 8.94
CA LYS A 208 -23.05 3.55 8.25
C LYS A 208 -21.68 2.94 8.02
N ARG A 209 -21.61 1.61 7.98
CA ARG A 209 -20.39 0.90 7.66
C ARG A 209 -20.06 1.02 6.16
N LEU A 210 -18.78 0.92 5.84
CA LEU A 210 -18.30 0.92 4.45
C LEU A 210 -18.96 -0.17 3.59
N VAL A 211 -19.17 -1.36 4.16
CA VAL A 211 -19.78 -2.51 3.47
C VAL A 211 -21.29 -2.37 3.25
N ASP A 212 -21.95 -1.48 3.95
CA ASP A 212 -23.38 -1.26 3.81
C ASP A 212 -23.66 -0.19 2.72
N GLU A 213 -23.59 1.10 3.08
CA GLU A 213 -23.87 2.20 2.15
C GLU A 213 -22.80 3.31 2.19
N GLY A 214 -21.72 3.09 2.92
CA GLY A 214 -20.66 4.09 3.17
C GLY A 214 -19.61 4.20 2.05
N GLY A 215 -19.64 3.33 1.05
CA GLY A 215 -18.57 3.20 0.06
C GLY A 215 -18.21 4.47 -0.71
N GLU A 216 -19.16 5.39 -0.90
CA GLU A 216 -18.91 6.63 -1.65
C GLU A 216 -17.97 7.58 -0.90
N VAL A 217 -18.07 7.67 0.44
CA VAL A 217 -17.16 8.50 1.25
C VAL A 217 -15.73 7.98 1.14
N SER A 218 -15.53 6.67 1.31
CA SER A 218 -14.22 6.04 1.17
C SER A 218 -13.64 6.22 -0.24
N ALA A 219 -14.47 6.05 -1.27
CA ALA A 219 -14.06 6.27 -2.66
C ALA A 219 -13.66 7.73 -2.90
N SER A 220 -14.35 8.70 -2.30
CA SER A 220 -14.01 10.12 -2.39
C SER A 220 -12.67 10.43 -1.71
N ILE A 221 -12.42 9.86 -0.53
CA ILE A 221 -11.12 9.98 0.15
C ILE A 221 -10.00 9.43 -0.72
N LEU A 222 -10.18 8.24 -1.30
CA LEU A 222 -9.16 7.61 -2.15
C LEU A 222 -8.90 8.42 -3.43
N ARG A 223 -9.94 8.97 -4.08
CA ARG A 223 -9.81 9.84 -5.25
C ARG A 223 -9.03 11.12 -4.89
N HIS A 224 -9.40 11.77 -3.81
CA HIS A 224 -8.72 12.98 -3.33
C HIS A 224 -7.22 12.73 -3.06
N LEU A 225 -6.88 11.64 -2.36
CA LEU A 225 -5.49 11.24 -2.15
C LEU A 225 -4.75 10.99 -3.47
N GLN A 226 -5.41 10.32 -4.43
CA GLN A 226 -4.81 10.04 -5.73
C GLN A 226 -4.49 11.32 -6.50
N ASP A 227 -5.40 12.28 -6.51
CA ASP A 227 -5.24 13.56 -7.19
C ASP A 227 -4.12 14.38 -6.54
N LYS A 228 -4.10 14.48 -5.20
CA LYS A 228 -3.02 15.16 -4.46
C LYS A 228 -1.65 14.54 -4.70
N LEU A 229 -1.54 13.23 -4.69
CA LEU A 229 -0.26 12.57 -4.96
C LEU A 229 0.18 12.73 -6.42
N ALA A 230 -0.76 12.88 -7.36
CA ALA A 230 -0.43 13.21 -8.75
C ALA A 230 0.13 14.64 -8.88
N GLU A 231 -0.42 15.62 -8.15
CA GLU A 231 0.11 16.98 -8.04
C GLU A 231 1.53 16.97 -7.45
N PHE A 232 1.73 16.33 -6.30
CA PHE A 232 3.03 16.20 -5.64
C PHE A 232 4.10 15.57 -6.53
N LYS A 233 3.75 14.52 -7.28
CA LYS A 233 4.67 13.91 -8.26
C LYS A 233 5.13 14.91 -9.32
N LYS A 234 4.18 15.70 -9.84
CA LYS A 234 4.46 16.69 -10.89
C LYS A 234 5.36 17.81 -10.38
N GLU A 235 5.13 18.26 -9.16
CA GLU A 235 5.87 19.36 -8.55
C GLU A 235 7.28 18.97 -8.09
N ASP A 236 7.38 17.81 -7.42
CA ASP A 236 8.64 17.40 -6.77
C ASP A 236 9.53 16.53 -7.67
N GLY A 237 8.97 15.89 -8.70
CA GLY A 237 9.68 14.92 -9.52
C GLY A 237 9.97 13.59 -8.80
N TYR A 238 9.43 13.39 -7.59
CA TYR A 238 9.54 12.14 -6.82
C TYR A 238 8.35 11.22 -7.09
N LEU A 239 8.50 9.94 -6.72
CA LEU A 239 7.46 8.94 -6.89
C LEU A 239 6.69 8.76 -5.59
N TYR A 240 5.42 9.09 -5.60
CA TYR A 240 4.50 8.91 -4.49
C TYR A 240 3.43 7.88 -4.85
N ALA A 241 2.97 7.10 -3.87
CA ALA A 241 1.91 6.13 -4.05
C ALA A 241 1.01 6.06 -2.82
N ILE A 242 -0.27 5.75 -3.01
CA ILE A 242 -1.15 5.35 -1.94
C ILE A 242 -0.75 3.94 -1.51
N TYR A 243 -0.78 3.71 -0.22
CA TYR A 243 -0.46 2.45 0.40
C TYR A 243 -1.60 1.99 1.30
N GLY A 244 -2.31 0.95 0.89
CA GLY A 244 -3.22 0.24 1.78
C GLY A 244 -2.41 -0.44 2.87
N THR A 245 -2.21 0.21 4.01
CA THR A 245 -1.34 -0.29 5.06
C THR A 245 -1.89 -1.60 5.63
N PRO A 246 -1.16 -2.73 5.60
CA PRO A 246 -1.60 -3.99 6.23
C PRO A 246 -1.75 -3.83 7.74
N ALA A 247 -0.94 -2.97 8.29
CA ALA A 247 -1.04 -2.27 9.57
C ALA A 247 -1.14 -3.11 10.85
N GLU A 248 -1.13 -4.37 10.80
CA GLU A 248 -1.15 -5.29 11.97
C GLU A 248 -1.13 -4.59 13.36
N SER A 249 0.05 -4.38 13.94
CA SER A 249 0.20 -3.63 15.21
C SER A 249 -0.15 -2.14 15.11
N LEU A 250 -0.09 -1.54 13.93
CA LEU A 250 -0.43 -0.13 13.74
C LEU A 250 -1.95 0.11 13.90
N CYS A 251 -2.80 -0.86 13.56
CA CYS A 251 -4.24 -0.77 13.81
C CYS A 251 -4.55 -0.57 15.30
N ALA A 252 -3.90 -1.35 16.18
CA ALA A 252 -4.01 -1.16 17.63
C ALA A 252 -3.41 0.17 18.09
N THR A 253 -2.25 0.55 17.54
CA THR A 253 -1.61 1.83 17.86
C THR A 253 -2.52 3.01 17.50
N GLN A 254 -3.15 3.00 16.33
CA GLN A 254 -4.02 4.08 15.88
C GLN A 254 -5.35 4.12 16.63
N ALA A 255 -5.93 2.99 16.99
CA ALA A 255 -7.09 2.92 17.86
C ALA A 255 -6.79 3.53 19.23
N GLY A 256 -5.66 3.16 19.86
CA GLY A 256 -5.22 3.76 21.12
C GLY A 256 -4.84 5.25 21.01
N GLN A 257 -4.38 5.72 19.84
CA GLN A 257 -4.19 7.15 19.60
C GLN A 257 -5.54 7.89 19.55
N TYR A 258 -6.53 7.31 18.88
CA TYR A 258 -7.88 7.88 18.80
C TYR A 258 -8.56 7.92 20.17
N ASP A 259 -8.42 6.87 20.96
CA ASP A 259 -8.96 6.80 22.32
C ASP A 259 -8.40 7.93 23.21
N ARG A 260 -7.07 8.03 23.29
CA ARG A 260 -6.39 9.14 24.03
C ARG A 260 -6.75 10.51 23.47
N PHE A 261 -6.98 10.63 22.18
CA PHE A 261 -7.44 11.88 21.58
C PHE A 261 -8.85 12.22 22.06
N CYS A 262 -9.79 11.27 22.09
CA CYS A 262 -11.15 11.47 22.62
C CYS A 262 -11.12 11.87 24.09
N GLU A 263 -10.34 11.19 24.93
CA GLU A 263 -10.15 11.56 26.35
C GLU A 263 -9.64 12.99 26.50
N LYS A 264 -8.60 13.38 25.75
CA LYS A 264 -8.03 14.73 25.80
C LYS A 264 -9.03 15.81 25.38
N MET A 265 -9.88 15.52 24.42
CA MET A 265 -10.88 16.45 23.90
C MET A 265 -12.18 16.44 24.71
N GLY A 266 -12.31 15.53 25.68
CA GLY A 266 -13.53 15.38 26.50
C GLY A 266 -14.74 14.90 25.71
N VAL A 267 -14.53 14.08 24.67
CA VAL A 267 -15.57 13.51 23.81
C VAL A 267 -15.59 12.00 23.91
N GLU A 268 -16.75 11.41 23.63
CA GLU A 268 -16.91 9.95 23.65
C GLU A 268 -16.16 9.28 22.49
N ASN A 269 -15.49 8.15 22.80
CA ASN A 269 -15.02 7.21 21.79
C ASN A 269 -16.20 6.33 21.36
N VAL A 270 -16.85 6.68 20.27
CA VAL A 270 -18.04 5.98 19.77
C VAL A 270 -17.79 4.51 19.42
N PHE A 271 -16.55 4.11 19.16
CA PHE A 271 -16.20 2.74 18.85
C PHE A 271 -16.19 1.82 20.07
N ALA A 272 -16.18 2.38 21.27
CA ALA A 272 -16.30 1.62 22.52
C ALA A 272 -17.70 1.06 22.75
N SER A 273 -18.73 1.69 22.19
CA SER A 273 -20.14 1.34 22.36
C SER A 273 -20.84 0.89 21.08
N THR A 274 -20.19 0.99 19.93
CA THR A 274 -20.78 0.65 18.63
C THR A 274 -20.52 -0.82 18.26
N PRO A 275 -21.57 -1.62 18.01
CA PRO A 275 -21.40 -3.00 17.53
C PRO A 275 -20.52 -3.08 16.28
N HIS A 276 -19.76 -4.17 16.17
CA HIS A 276 -18.83 -4.45 15.06
C HIS A 276 -17.55 -3.60 15.02
N TYR A 277 -17.35 -2.65 15.91
CA TYR A 277 -16.11 -1.91 16.07
C TYR A 277 -15.39 -2.29 17.37
N SER A 278 -14.10 -1.97 17.43
CA SER A 278 -13.29 -2.15 18.62
C SER A 278 -12.58 -0.85 18.98
N PRO A 279 -12.62 -0.43 20.24
CA PRO A 279 -11.83 0.73 20.67
C PRO A 279 -10.34 0.41 20.76
N GLU A 280 -9.96 -0.87 20.71
CA GLU A 280 -8.58 -1.32 20.84
C GLU A 280 -7.91 -1.60 19.50
N TYR A 281 -8.69 -1.78 18.41
CA TYR A 281 -8.15 -2.21 17.12
C TYR A 281 -9.00 -1.71 15.96
N PHE A 282 -8.43 -0.83 15.15
CA PHE A 282 -9.05 -0.33 13.93
C PHE A 282 -8.92 -1.32 12.78
N THR A 283 -9.81 -1.20 11.80
CA THR A 283 -9.67 -1.96 10.57
C THR A 283 -8.39 -1.56 9.84
N ASN A 284 -7.78 -2.49 9.17
CA ASN A 284 -6.73 -2.15 8.22
C ASN A 284 -7.36 -1.46 6.99
N SER A 285 -6.62 -1.28 5.91
CA SER A 285 -7.06 -0.52 4.73
C SER A 285 -8.23 -1.13 3.93
N PHE A 286 -8.83 -2.22 4.41
CA PHE A 286 -9.95 -2.87 3.72
C PHE A 286 -10.96 -3.43 4.71
#